data_45003b75b58b2f7a53b55d3f74989e3d
#
_entry.id   45003b75b58b2f7a53b55d3f74989e3d
#
_cell.length_a   1.000
_cell.length_b   1.000
_cell.length_c   1.000
_cell.angle_alpha   90.00
_cell.angle_beta   90.00
_cell.angle_gamma   90.00
#
_symmetry.space_group_name_H-M   'P 1'
#
loop_
_entity.id
_entity.type
_entity.pdbx_description
1 polymer ?
#
loop_
_entity_poly.entity_id
_entity_poly.type
_entity_poly.pdbx_seq_one_letter_code
_entity_poly.pdbx_strand_id
1 'polypeptide(L)'
;MTIQQAQADVDQWIKTVGVRYFNELTNLGILMEETGELSRLMVRKFGEQSFKKTDAPPLSEEDGKRMLGDEMADVLWVLICLANQTGVDLTEALQKNFEKKNSRDATRHLENDKLK
;
A
#
# COMPACT_ATOMS: atom_id res chain seq x y z
N MET A 1 -10.74 -10.54 6.88
CA MET A 1 -9.89 -9.63 7.69
C MET A 1 -10.33 -8.19 7.48
N THR A 2 -10.58 -7.47 8.55
CA THR A 2 -10.85 -6.03 8.50
C THR A 2 -9.54 -5.25 8.65
N ILE A 3 -9.55 -3.94 8.35
CA ILE A 3 -8.39 -3.08 8.58
C ILE A 3 -8.03 -3.06 10.06
N GLN A 4 -9.03 -3.03 10.94
CA GLN A 4 -8.83 -3.07 12.39
C GLN A 4 -8.13 -4.36 12.81
N GLN A 5 -8.57 -5.50 12.30
CA GLN A 5 -7.93 -6.80 12.56
C GLN A 5 -6.50 -6.82 12.02
N ALA A 6 -6.28 -6.28 10.82
CA ALA A 6 -4.95 -6.20 10.23
C ALA A 6 -4.00 -5.40 11.12
N GLN A 7 -4.43 -4.24 11.63
CA GLN A 7 -3.61 -3.44 12.55
C GLN A 7 -3.28 -4.23 13.83
N ALA A 8 -4.25 -4.92 14.40
CA ALA A 8 -4.04 -5.71 15.62
C ALA A 8 -3.10 -6.90 15.35
N ASP A 9 -3.30 -7.61 14.25
CA ASP A 9 -2.52 -8.80 13.91
C ASP A 9 -1.06 -8.42 13.58
N VAL A 10 -0.84 -7.33 12.88
CA VAL A 10 0.51 -6.81 12.60
C VAL A 10 1.21 -6.44 13.90
N ASP A 11 0.52 -5.73 14.79
CA ASP A 11 1.09 -5.32 16.08
C ASP A 11 1.52 -6.55 16.90
N GLN A 12 0.66 -7.55 16.97
CA GLN A 12 0.98 -8.80 17.69
C GLN A 12 2.18 -9.49 17.06
N TRP A 13 2.22 -9.62 15.74
CA TRP A 13 3.33 -10.26 15.05
C TRP A 13 4.65 -9.53 15.31
N ILE A 14 4.65 -8.20 15.19
CA ILE A 14 5.85 -7.40 15.42
C ILE A 14 6.37 -7.56 16.86
N LYS A 15 5.47 -7.55 17.84
CA LYS A 15 5.86 -7.63 19.26
C LYS A 15 6.25 -9.04 19.70
N THR A 16 5.97 -10.06 18.91
CA THR A 16 6.32 -11.44 19.22
C THR A 16 7.41 -11.95 18.27
N VAL A 17 7.07 -12.25 17.04
CA VAL A 17 7.99 -12.81 16.04
C VAL A 17 9.02 -11.78 15.59
N GLY A 18 8.59 -10.55 15.34
CA GLY A 18 9.43 -9.46 14.83
C GLY A 18 10.29 -8.77 15.88
N VAL A 19 10.15 -9.15 17.14
CA VAL A 19 10.83 -8.57 18.32
C VAL A 19 10.28 -7.19 18.67
N ARG A 20 10.42 -6.20 17.81
CA ARG A 20 9.88 -4.84 17.97
C ARG A 20 9.78 -4.12 16.63
N TYR A 21 9.06 -3.02 16.61
CA TYR A 21 9.07 -2.14 15.44
C TYR A 21 10.46 -1.52 15.22
N PHE A 22 10.85 -1.36 13.97
CA PHE A 22 11.88 -0.37 13.63
C PHE A 22 11.35 1.02 14.03
N ASN A 23 12.24 2.00 14.25
CA ASN A 23 11.77 3.34 14.55
C ASN A 23 11.00 3.93 13.34
N GLU A 24 10.23 5.00 13.60
CA GLU A 24 9.31 5.57 12.62
C GLU A 24 10.02 6.07 11.36
N LEU A 25 11.20 6.64 11.49
CA LEU A 25 11.97 7.12 10.33
C LEU A 25 12.50 5.96 9.51
N THR A 26 12.92 4.88 10.14
CA THR A 26 13.34 3.67 9.42
C THR A 26 12.17 3.07 8.66
N ASN A 27 11.00 2.97 9.31
CA ASN A 27 9.80 2.46 8.65
C ASN A 27 9.33 3.39 7.52
N LEU A 28 9.49 4.70 7.65
CA LEU A 28 9.23 5.61 6.54
C LEU A 28 10.13 5.31 5.34
N GLY A 29 11.43 5.09 5.58
CA GLY A 29 12.36 4.70 4.52
C GLY A 29 11.97 3.39 3.85
N ILE A 30 11.54 2.40 4.63
CA ILE A 30 11.07 1.10 4.10
C ILE A 30 9.80 1.30 3.27
N LEU A 31 8.88 2.16 3.70
CA LEU A 31 7.69 2.49 2.91
C LEU A 31 8.07 3.03 1.53
N MET A 32 9.08 3.90 1.48
CA MET A 32 9.58 4.45 0.21
C MET A 32 10.18 3.35 -0.67
N GLU A 33 10.95 2.43 -0.09
CA GLU A 33 11.52 1.28 -0.81
C GLU A 33 10.41 0.39 -1.39
N GLU A 34 9.43 0.00 -0.57
CA GLU A 34 8.34 -0.88 -1.01
C GLU A 34 7.47 -0.21 -2.07
N THR A 35 7.22 1.09 -1.93
CA THR A 35 6.52 1.86 -2.95
C THR A 35 7.31 1.88 -4.27
N GLY A 36 8.63 1.99 -4.18
CA GLY A 36 9.51 1.91 -5.34
C GLY A 36 9.46 0.54 -6.03
N GLU A 37 9.43 -0.54 -5.26
CA GLU A 37 9.31 -1.90 -5.80
C GLU A 37 7.97 -2.11 -6.50
N LEU A 38 6.88 -1.63 -5.94
CA LEU A 38 5.58 -1.63 -6.59
C LEU A 38 5.62 -0.82 -7.89
N SER A 39 6.20 0.38 -7.85
CA SER A 39 6.36 1.23 -9.03
C SER A 39 7.14 0.55 -10.14
N ARG A 40 8.20 -0.18 -9.77
CA ARG A 40 9.02 -0.93 -10.71
C ARG A 40 8.18 -1.94 -11.51
N LEU A 41 7.33 -2.69 -10.85
CA LEU A 41 6.44 -3.63 -11.53
C LEU A 41 5.41 -2.90 -12.41
N MET A 42 4.82 -1.83 -11.89
CA MET A 42 3.80 -1.07 -12.60
C MET A 42 4.31 -0.48 -13.92
N VAL A 43 5.50 0.15 -13.90
CA VAL A 43 6.05 0.78 -15.10
C VAL A 43 6.50 -0.24 -16.13
N ARG A 44 6.86 -1.44 -15.70
CA ARG A 44 7.26 -2.52 -16.62
C ARG A 44 6.08 -3.30 -17.18
N LYS A 45 5.04 -3.50 -16.38
CA LYS A 45 3.85 -4.23 -16.82
C LYS A 45 2.91 -3.36 -17.67
N PHE A 46 2.71 -2.11 -17.28
CA PHE A 46 1.72 -1.22 -17.90
C PHE A 46 2.32 -0.02 -18.60
N GLY A 47 3.58 0.31 -18.33
CA GLY A 47 4.26 1.45 -18.91
C GLY A 47 5.13 1.07 -20.09
N GLU A 48 6.08 1.95 -20.40
CA GLU A 48 6.92 1.83 -21.59
C GLU A 48 8.28 1.18 -21.30
N GLN A 49 8.57 0.85 -20.05
CA GLN A 49 9.78 0.11 -19.69
C GLN A 49 9.52 -1.39 -19.76
N SER A 50 10.53 -2.14 -20.15
CA SER A 50 10.47 -3.60 -20.24
C SER A 50 11.23 -4.24 -19.07
N PHE A 51 10.84 -5.47 -18.72
CA PHE A 51 11.62 -6.27 -17.78
C PHE A 51 13.00 -6.56 -18.37
N LYS A 52 14.04 -6.49 -17.53
CA LYS A 52 15.39 -6.88 -17.91
C LYS A 52 15.50 -8.40 -17.90
N LYS A 53 16.49 -8.96 -18.61
CA LYS A 53 16.75 -10.41 -18.62
C LYS A 53 17.08 -10.94 -17.23
N THR A 54 17.67 -10.10 -16.35
CA THR A 54 18.02 -10.45 -14.98
C THR A 54 16.84 -10.35 -14.00
N ASP A 55 15.74 -9.72 -14.41
CA ASP A 55 14.51 -9.70 -13.64
C ASP A 55 13.86 -11.08 -13.75
N ALA A 56 13.03 -11.43 -12.77
CA ALA A 56 12.16 -12.59 -12.86
C ALA A 56 10.79 -12.12 -13.36
N PRO A 57 10.60 -11.95 -14.68
CA PRO A 57 9.35 -11.39 -15.19
C PRO A 57 8.18 -12.36 -14.97
N PRO A 58 6.95 -11.84 -14.90
CA PRO A 58 5.78 -12.70 -14.74
C PRO A 58 5.64 -13.67 -15.94
N LEU A 59 5.26 -14.91 -15.62
CA LEU A 59 5.11 -15.96 -16.62
C LEU A 59 3.69 -16.01 -17.22
N SER A 60 2.75 -15.27 -16.62
CA SER A 60 1.35 -15.22 -17.03
C SER A 60 0.68 -13.98 -16.45
N GLU A 61 -0.55 -13.68 -16.89
CA GLU A 61 -1.36 -12.60 -16.30
C GLU A 61 -1.63 -12.86 -14.82
N GLU A 62 -1.92 -14.09 -14.43
CA GLU A 62 -2.13 -14.46 -13.04
C GLU A 62 -0.86 -14.28 -12.20
N ASP A 63 0.28 -14.68 -12.74
CA ASP A 63 1.56 -14.50 -12.08
C ASP A 63 1.88 -13.03 -11.88
N GLY A 64 1.64 -12.21 -12.90
CA GLY A 64 1.81 -10.76 -12.80
C GLY A 64 0.91 -10.13 -11.75
N LYS A 65 -0.33 -10.57 -11.67
CA LYS A 65 -1.29 -10.09 -10.66
C LYS A 65 -0.86 -10.49 -9.25
N ARG A 66 -0.34 -11.72 -9.10
CA ARG A 66 0.19 -12.17 -7.82
C ARG A 66 1.39 -11.34 -7.38
N MET A 67 2.31 -11.07 -8.30
CA MET A 67 3.48 -10.23 -8.01
C MET A 67 3.07 -8.82 -7.58
N LEU A 68 2.10 -8.22 -8.25
CA LEU A 68 1.55 -6.91 -7.85
C LEU A 68 0.92 -6.97 -6.47
N GLY A 69 0.17 -8.02 -6.18
CA GLY A 69 -0.46 -8.22 -4.87
C GLY A 69 0.56 -8.32 -3.76
N ASP A 70 1.67 -9.04 -3.98
CA ASP A 70 2.75 -9.16 -3.01
C ASP A 70 3.35 -7.78 -2.69
N GLU A 71 3.63 -6.97 -3.71
CA GLU A 71 4.21 -5.64 -3.49
C GLU A 71 3.22 -4.67 -2.86
N MET A 72 1.95 -4.74 -3.23
CA MET A 72 0.91 -3.94 -2.59
C MET A 72 0.74 -4.32 -1.11
N ALA A 73 0.82 -5.61 -0.81
CA ALA A 73 0.76 -6.10 0.57
C ALA A 73 1.94 -5.60 1.39
N ASP A 74 3.15 -5.57 0.81
CA ASP A 74 4.34 -5.05 1.49
C ASP A 74 4.20 -3.56 1.81
N VAL A 75 3.67 -2.77 0.86
CA VAL A 75 3.38 -1.34 1.09
C VAL A 75 2.37 -1.18 2.22
N LEU A 76 1.29 -1.96 2.18
CA LEU A 76 0.24 -1.89 3.20
C LEU A 76 0.75 -2.29 4.58
N TRP A 77 1.59 -3.33 4.66
CA TRP A 77 2.21 -3.79 5.89
C TRP A 77 2.97 -2.66 6.58
N VAL A 78 3.84 -1.97 5.86
CA VAL A 78 4.66 -0.90 6.44
C VAL A 78 3.78 0.28 6.83
N LEU A 79 2.77 0.62 6.04
CA LEU A 79 1.83 1.66 6.39
C LEU A 79 1.08 1.34 7.69
N ILE A 80 0.67 0.09 7.86
CA ILE A 80 0.04 -0.38 9.10
C ILE A 80 1.00 -0.25 10.28
N CYS A 81 2.27 -0.62 10.10
CA CYS A 81 3.29 -0.43 11.14
C CYS A 81 3.37 1.03 11.58
N LEU A 82 3.44 1.95 10.62
CA LEU A 82 3.49 3.38 10.91
C LEU A 82 2.23 3.87 11.63
N ALA A 83 1.07 3.39 11.21
CA ALA A 83 -0.19 3.73 11.88
C ALA A 83 -0.18 3.25 13.34
N ASN A 84 0.23 2.01 13.58
CA ASN A 84 0.32 1.46 14.93
C ASN A 84 1.29 2.24 15.80
N GLN A 85 2.46 2.60 15.26
CA GLN A 85 3.48 3.34 15.98
C GLN A 85 3.06 4.76 16.36
N THR A 86 2.22 5.37 15.56
CA THR A 86 1.78 6.75 15.74
C THR A 86 0.40 6.88 16.38
N GLY A 87 -0.22 5.74 16.72
CA GLY A 87 -1.54 5.74 17.35
C GLY A 87 -2.69 6.07 16.39
N VAL A 88 -2.49 5.90 15.10
CA VAL A 88 -3.52 6.16 14.09
C VAL A 88 -4.40 4.93 13.89
N ASP A 89 -5.71 5.11 14.08
CA ASP A 89 -6.73 4.13 13.72
C ASP A 89 -7.09 4.31 12.24
N LEU A 90 -6.63 3.38 11.40
CA LEU A 90 -6.83 3.48 9.96
C LEU A 90 -8.31 3.32 9.54
N THR A 91 -9.10 2.58 10.31
CA THR A 91 -10.54 2.48 10.06
C THR A 91 -11.20 3.84 10.18
N GLU A 92 -10.94 4.53 11.29
CA GLU A 92 -11.47 5.88 11.52
C GLU A 92 -10.92 6.88 10.50
N ALA A 93 -9.63 6.83 10.23
CA ALA A 93 -8.99 7.73 9.27
C ALA A 93 -9.59 7.56 7.87
N LEU A 94 -9.83 6.31 7.44
CA LEU A 94 -10.41 6.04 6.14
C LEU A 94 -11.88 6.47 6.06
N GLN A 95 -12.64 6.23 7.13
CA GLN A 95 -14.03 6.71 7.21
C GLN A 95 -14.12 8.23 7.07
N LYS A 96 -13.29 8.96 7.78
CA LYS A 96 -13.21 10.42 7.66
C LYS A 96 -12.79 10.86 6.25
N ASN A 97 -11.91 10.10 5.64
CA ASN A 97 -11.48 10.37 4.27
C ASN A 97 -12.63 10.20 3.27
N PHE A 98 -13.47 9.16 3.43
CA PHE A 98 -14.67 8.98 2.62
C PHE A 98 -15.65 10.13 2.78
N GLU A 99 -15.90 10.56 4.02
CA GLU A 99 -16.79 11.70 4.28
C GLU A 99 -16.30 12.96 3.59
N LYS A 100 -15.00 13.22 3.68
CA LYS A 100 -14.36 14.37 3.02
C LYS A 100 -14.53 14.30 1.49
N LYS A 101 -14.30 13.13 0.91
CA LYS A 101 -14.46 12.94 -0.53
C LYS A 101 -15.91 13.09 -0.97
N ASN A 102 -16.84 12.57 -0.21
CA ASN A 102 -18.27 12.68 -0.52
C ASN A 102 -18.79 14.11 -0.42
N SER A 103 -18.33 14.89 0.57
CA SER A 103 -18.80 16.26 0.77
C SER A 103 -18.06 17.28 -0.11
N ARG A 104 -16.76 17.07 -0.37
CA ARG A 104 -15.89 18.06 -1.00
C ARG A 104 -15.56 17.76 -2.45
N ASP A 105 -15.33 16.49 -2.76
CA ASP A 105 -14.75 16.09 -4.03
C ASP A 105 -15.78 15.47 -5.00
N ALA A 106 -16.93 14.99 -4.52
CA ALA A 106 -17.91 14.31 -5.36
C ALA A 106 -18.40 15.19 -6.51
N THR A 107 -18.80 16.43 -6.22
CA THR A 107 -19.27 17.38 -7.23
C THR A 107 -18.18 17.70 -8.24
N ARG A 108 -16.96 17.89 -7.77
CA ARG A 108 -15.82 18.18 -8.63
C ARG A 108 -15.56 17.05 -9.63
N HIS A 109 -15.69 15.79 -9.21
CA HIS A 109 -15.56 14.65 -10.10
C HIS A 109 -16.72 14.54 -11.08
N LEU A 110 -17.96 14.73 -10.60
CA LEU A 110 -19.16 14.70 -11.45
C LEU A 110 -19.13 15.78 -12.55
N GLU A 111 -18.56 16.94 -12.25
CA GLU A 111 -18.46 18.07 -13.18
C GLU A 111 -17.18 18.06 -14.01
N ASN A 112 -16.30 17.09 -13.79
CA ASN A 112 -15.03 17.01 -14.52
C ASN A 112 -15.23 16.32 -15.87
N ASP A 113 -15.20 17.12 -16.95
CA ASP A 113 -15.38 16.62 -18.33
C ASP A 113 -14.31 15.60 -18.73
N LYS A 114 -13.12 15.65 -18.14
CA LYS A 114 -12.04 14.70 -18.41
C LYS A 114 -12.35 13.27 -17.96
N LEU A 115 -13.32 13.09 -17.08
CA LEU A 115 -13.73 11.80 -16.58
C LEU A 115 -14.91 11.18 -17.32
N LYS A 116 -15.46 11.88 -18.33
CA LYS A 116 -16.65 11.45 -19.10
C LYS A 116 -16.28 10.81 -20.43
#